data_791a9c2c7bdefe7eb4d2c2b2fe090194
#
_entry.id   791a9c2c7bdefe7eb4d2c2b2fe090194
#
_cell.length_a   1.000
_cell.length_b   1.000
_cell.length_c   1.000
_cell.angle_alpha   90.00
_cell.angle_beta   90.00
_cell.angle_gamma   90.00
#
_symmetry.space_group_name_H-M   'P 1'
#
loop_
_entity.id
_entity.type
_entity.pdbx_description
1 polymer ?
#
loop_
_entity_poly.entity_id
_entity_poly.type
_entity_poly.pdbx_seq_one_letter_code
_entity_poly.pdbx_strand_id
1 'polypeptide(L)'
;KPKIRVGIIGEIYVKYSPLANNHLEDFLISEGCEPVVPTLLEFILYCAANSETNSHLYDYKNFKTLAFGLGYKFLHSKQVQMIKAIQKQGEFTPPHDFEDLRRAADKYISQGVSMGEGWMITAEMAVLAETGTENIICTQPFGCLPNHIVAKGMARTIKNAYPNANIVAIDYDPGATRVNQENRIKLMLAVAKERLNAPVEAKPLTAEEIAGGAPKVGAAV
;
A
#
# COMPACT_ATOMS: atom_id res chain seq x y z
N LYS A 1 -11.47 22.87 -0.19
CA LYS A 1 -10.09 22.85 0.36
C LYS A 1 -9.56 21.43 0.18
N PRO A 2 -8.30 21.26 -0.21
CA PRO A 2 -7.70 19.94 -0.29
C PRO A 2 -7.72 19.27 1.10
N LYS A 3 -8.08 17.99 1.12
CA LYS A 3 -8.07 17.18 2.34
C LYS A 3 -6.74 16.43 2.44
N ILE A 4 -6.34 16.12 3.67
CA ILE A 4 -5.22 15.19 3.90
C ILE A 4 -5.67 13.80 3.49
N ARG A 5 -5.01 13.22 2.51
CA ARG A 5 -5.24 11.84 2.08
C ARG A 5 -4.46 10.89 2.96
N VAL A 6 -5.12 9.82 3.41
CA VAL A 6 -4.53 8.81 4.29
C VAL A 6 -4.78 7.43 3.71
N GLY A 7 -3.72 6.77 3.27
CA GLY A 7 -3.76 5.39 2.79
C GLY A 7 -3.95 4.41 3.95
N ILE A 8 -4.83 3.44 3.79
CA ILE A 8 -5.04 2.34 4.75
C ILE A 8 -4.65 1.04 4.05
N ILE A 9 -3.57 0.44 4.50
CA ILE A 9 -3.05 -0.82 3.98
C ILE A 9 -2.86 -1.82 5.13
N GLY A 10 -2.46 -3.04 4.83
CA GLY A 10 -2.10 -4.04 5.84
C GLY A 10 -2.91 -5.33 5.74
N GLU A 11 -3.15 -5.97 6.87
CA GLU A 11 -3.83 -7.27 6.94
C GLU A 11 -5.28 -7.15 6.47
N ILE A 12 -5.68 -8.11 5.61
CA ILE A 12 -6.92 -8.02 4.82
C ILE A 12 -8.18 -7.87 5.67
N TYR A 13 -8.32 -8.64 6.76
CA TYR A 13 -9.49 -8.55 7.62
C TYR A 13 -9.52 -7.23 8.39
N VAL A 14 -8.40 -6.85 8.99
CA VAL A 14 -8.30 -5.59 9.75
C VAL A 14 -8.48 -4.39 8.83
N LYS A 15 -7.93 -4.44 7.62
CA LYS A 15 -8.06 -3.34 6.65
C LYS A 15 -9.51 -3.03 6.28
N TYR A 16 -10.34 -4.06 6.05
CA TYR A 16 -11.70 -3.88 5.53
C TYR A 16 -12.83 -4.01 6.57
N SER A 17 -12.54 -4.50 7.78
CA SER A 17 -13.56 -4.69 8.80
C SER A 17 -13.61 -3.53 9.81
N PRO A 18 -14.67 -2.71 9.83
CA PRO A 18 -14.81 -1.64 10.82
C PRO A 18 -14.78 -2.16 12.27
N LEU A 19 -15.29 -3.37 12.49
CA LEU A 19 -15.21 -4.02 13.80
C LEU A 19 -13.77 -4.32 14.21
N ALA A 20 -12.93 -4.77 13.26
CA ALA A 20 -11.55 -5.15 13.54
C ALA A 20 -10.63 -3.93 13.69
N ASN A 21 -10.91 -2.83 12.99
CA ASN A 21 -10.08 -1.62 13.00
C ASN A 21 -10.69 -0.45 13.78
N ASN A 22 -11.67 -0.71 14.64
CA ASN A 22 -12.31 0.32 15.48
C ASN A 22 -12.89 1.51 14.68
N HIS A 23 -13.50 1.22 13.51
CA HIS A 23 -14.08 2.24 12.63
C HIS A 23 -13.05 3.29 12.15
N LEU A 24 -11.88 2.82 11.70
CA LEU A 24 -10.77 3.68 11.32
C LEU A 24 -11.14 4.72 10.24
N GLU A 25 -11.90 4.31 9.21
CA GLU A 25 -12.32 5.24 8.15
C GLU A 25 -13.20 6.37 8.71
N ASP A 26 -14.18 6.04 9.55
CA ASP A 26 -15.05 7.03 10.20
C ASP A 26 -14.24 7.99 11.09
N PHE A 27 -13.24 7.44 11.81
CA PHE A 27 -12.35 8.25 12.62
C PHE A 27 -11.52 9.22 11.75
N LEU A 28 -10.95 8.79 10.64
CA LEU A 28 -10.20 9.66 9.73
C LEU A 28 -11.09 10.74 9.09
N ILE A 29 -12.31 10.39 8.72
CA ILE A 29 -13.30 11.35 8.20
C ILE A 29 -13.64 12.40 9.27
N SER A 30 -13.82 12.00 10.52
CA SER A 30 -14.09 12.92 11.65
C SER A 30 -12.90 13.87 11.93
N GLU A 31 -11.67 13.45 11.64
CA GLU A 31 -10.46 14.28 11.71
C GLU A 31 -10.26 15.18 10.45
N GLY A 32 -11.20 15.16 9.50
CA GLY A 32 -11.18 15.96 8.27
C GLY A 32 -10.30 15.41 7.16
N CYS A 33 -9.93 14.14 7.24
CA CYS A 33 -9.11 13.45 6.25
C CYS A 33 -9.94 12.75 5.18
N GLU A 34 -9.28 12.35 4.09
CA GLU A 34 -9.82 11.50 3.04
C GLU A 34 -9.14 10.13 3.14
N PRO A 35 -9.83 9.07 3.61
CA PRO A 35 -9.27 7.73 3.62
C PRO A 35 -9.15 7.19 2.18
N VAL A 36 -8.02 6.55 1.89
CA VAL A 36 -7.73 5.89 0.61
C VAL A 36 -7.45 4.42 0.90
N VAL A 37 -8.40 3.56 0.55
CA VAL A 37 -8.32 2.12 0.81
C VAL A 37 -8.15 1.40 -0.53
N PRO A 38 -7.04 0.67 -0.75
CA PRO A 38 -6.88 -0.19 -1.92
C PRO A 38 -8.01 -1.20 -2.04
N THR A 39 -8.36 -1.58 -3.27
CA THR A 39 -9.55 -2.40 -3.52
C THR A 39 -9.34 -3.87 -3.14
N LEU A 40 -10.41 -4.56 -2.72
CA LEU A 40 -10.36 -6.00 -2.47
C LEU A 40 -10.01 -6.79 -3.75
N LEU A 41 -10.34 -6.25 -4.92
CA LEU A 41 -10.00 -6.87 -6.20
C LEU A 41 -8.48 -7.01 -6.39
N GLU A 42 -7.70 -6.06 -5.89
CA GLU A 42 -6.22 -6.13 -5.92
C GLU A 42 -5.71 -7.34 -5.14
N PHE A 43 -6.30 -7.65 -3.99
CA PHE A 43 -5.94 -8.84 -3.23
C PHE A 43 -6.31 -10.14 -3.97
N ILE A 44 -7.45 -10.17 -4.65
CA ILE A 44 -7.85 -11.33 -5.46
C ILE A 44 -6.89 -11.52 -6.65
N LEU A 45 -6.50 -10.43 -7.30
CA LEU A 45 -5.50 -10.45 -8.37
C LEU A 45 -4.12 -10.90 -7.85
N TYR A 46 -3.72 -10.45 -6.66
CA TYR A 46 -2.51 -10.90 -5.97
C TYR A 46 -2.52 -12.42 -5.75
N CYS A 47 -3.61 -12.98 -5.22
CA CYS A 47 -3.72 -14.42 -5.03
C CYS A 47 -3.60 -15.20 -6.35
N ALA A 48 -4.19 -14.69 -7.43
CA ALA A 48 -4.10 -15.31 -8.73
C ALA A 48 -2.69 -15.21 -9.35
N ALA A 49 -2.05 -14.05 -9.22
CA ALA A 49 -0.69 -13.80 -9.72
C ALA A 49 0.37 -14.63 -9.00
N ASN A 50 0.21 -14.86 -7.69
CA ASN A 50 1.13 -15.70 -6.92
C ASN A 50 1.22 -17.14 -7.43
N SER A 51 0.16 -17.67 -8.04
CA SER A 51 0.19 -19.01 -8.66
C SER A 51 1.18 -19.06 -9.83
N GLU A 52 1.24 -18.01 -10.65
CA GLU A 52 2.21 -17.88 -11.73
C GLU A 52 3.63 -17.70 -11.20
N THR A 53 3.82 -16.77 -10.28
CA THR A 53 5.12 -16.50 -9.65
C THR A 53 5.70 -17.75 -9.00
N ASN A 54 4.90 -18.48 -8.22
CA ASN A 54 5.33 -19.73 -7.59
C ASN A 54 5.66 -20.81 -8.60
N SER A 55 4.91 -20.89 -9.71
CA SER A 55 5.22 -21.81 -10.81
C SER A 55 6.59 -21.56 -11.42
N HIS A 56 6.98 -20.30 -11.56
CA HIS A 56 8.31 -19.91 -12.07
C HIS A 56 9.41 -20.16 -11.03
N LEU A 57 9.18 -19.83 -9.77
CA LEU A 57 10.19 -19.95 -8.72
C LEU A 57 10.49 -21.41 -8.35
N TYR A 58 9.50 -22.27 -8.40
CA TYR A 58 9.62 -23.67 -7.98
C TYR A 58 9.54 -24.67 -9.14
N ASP A 59 9.61 -24.17 -10.37
CA ASP A 59 9.66 -24.94 -11.63
C ASP A 59 8.55 -26.04 -11.71
N TYR A 60 7.33 -25.70 -11.30
CA TYR A 60 6.21 -26.60 -11.52
C TYR A 60 5.14 -25.97 -12.40
N LYS A 61 4.63 -26.76 -13.36
CA LYS A 61 3.50 -26.37 -14.22
C LYS A 61 2.40 -27.42 -14.10
N ASN A 62 1.21 -26.99 -13.77
CA ASN A 62 0.06 -27.87 -13.70
C ASN A 62 -1.21 -27.16 -14.21
N PHE A 63 -2.29 -27.93 -14.36
CA PHE A 63 -3.56 -27.39 -14.82
C PHE A 63 -4.10 -26.24 -13.94
N LYS A 64 -3.83 -26.29 -12.64
CA LYS A 64 -4.23 -25.21 -11.72
C LYS A 64 -3.54 -23.89 -12.07
N THR A 65 -2.24 -23.91 -12.36
CA THR A 65 -1.48 -22.72 -12.77
C THR A 65 -2.07 -22.09 -14.02
N LEU A 66 -2.43 -22.93 -15.03
CA LEU A 66 -3.09 -22.44 -16.23
C LEU A 66 -4.45 -21.81 -15.92
N ALA A 67 -5.28 -22.46 -15.10
CA ALA A 67 -6.58 -21.95 -14.71
C ALA A 67 -6.50 -20.61 -13.97
N PHE A 68 -5.56 -20.50 -13.00
CA PHE A 68 -5.31 -19.24 -12.28
C PHE A 68 -4.79 -18.14 -13.21
N GLY A 69 -3.93 -18.45 -14.17
CA GLY A 69 -3.45 -17.50 -15.18
C GLY A 69 -4.57 -16.96 -16.07
N LEU A 70 -5.51 -17.82 -16.50
CA LEU A 70 -6.71 -17.39 -17.24
C LEU A 70 -7.63 -16.52 -16.37
N GLY A 71 -7.84 -16.94 -15.10
CA GLY A 71 -8.61 -16.18 -14.12
C GLY A 71 -8.02 -14.81 -13.87
N TYR A 72 -6.70 -14.73 -13.70
CA TYR A 72 -5.98 -13.47 -13.57
C TYR A 72 -6.24 -12.53 -14.75
N LYS A 73 -6.03 -13.00 -15.98
CA LYS A 73 -6.24 -12.19 -17.19
C LYS A 73 -7.69 -11.68 -17.29
N PHE A 74 -8.66 -12.52 -16.96
CA PHE A 74 -10.07 -12.12 -16.94
C PHE A 74 -10.33 -11.03 -15.90
N LEU A 75 -9.93 -11.23 -14.66
CA LEU A 75 -10.15 -10.28 -13.55
C LEU A 75 -9.41 -8.97 -13.79
N HIS A 76 -8.14 -9.02 -14.23
CA HIS A 76 -7.36 -7.83 -14.57
C HIS A 76 -8.03 -7.03 -15.70
N SER A 77 -8.58 -7.72 -16.74
CA SER A 77 -9.33 -7.03 -17.77
C SER A 77 -10.55 -6.28 -17.23
N LYS A 78 -11.20 -6.80 -16.18
CA LYS A 78 -12.32 -6.14 -15.50
C LYS A 78 -11.85 -4.95 -14.66
N GLN A 79 -10.72 -5.08 -13.97
CA GLN A 79 -10.11 -3.96 -13.26
C GLN A 79 -9.80 -2.80 -14.22
N VAL A 80 -9.16 -3.08 -15.35
CA VAL A 80 -8.85 -2.05 -16.36
C VAL A 80 -10.12 -1.39 -16.90
N GLN A 81 -11.20 -2.16 -17.13
CA GLN A 81 -12.49 -1.61 -17.56
C GLN A 81 -13.08 -0.67 -16.49
N MET A 82 -13.03 -1.08 -15.21
CA MET A 82 -13.49 -0.27 -14.08
C MET A 82 -12.68 1.03 -13.97
N ILE A 83 -11.35 0.95 -14.02
CA ILE A 83 -10.46 2.11 -13.99
C ILE A 83 -10.84 3.10 -15.10
N LYS A 84 -10.97 2.63 -16.34
CA LYS A 84 -11.37 3.48 -17.48
C LYS A 84 -12.76 4.11 -17.30
N ALA A 85 -13.70 3.38 -16.71
CA ALA A 85 -15.04 3.90 -16.46
C ALA A 85 -15.02 5.04 -15.43
N ILE A 86 -14.26 4.87 -14.34
CA ILE A 86 -14.08 5.91 -13.30
C ILE A 86 -13.35 7.13 -13.89
N GLN A 87 -12.28 6.91 -14.66
CA GLN A 87 -11.56 8.00 -15.34
C GLN A 87 -12.46 8.80 -16.28
N LYS A 88 -13.34 8.09 -17.04
CA LYS A 88 -14.28 8.75 -17.95
C LYS A 88 -15.32 9.58 -17.21
N GLN A 89 -15.74 9.15 -16.04
CA GLN A 89 -16.70 9.86 -15.21
C GLN A 89 -16.08 11.13 -14.60
N GLY A 90 -14.79 11.11 -14.20
CA GLY A 90 -13.98 12.28 -13.87
C GLY A 90 -14.16 12.86 -12.47
N GLU A 91 -15.08 12.37 -11.66
CA GLU A 91 -15.30 12.87 -10.29
C GLU A 91 -14.44 12.16 -9.23
N PHE A 92 -14.11 10.88 -9.48
CA PHE A 92 -13.38 10.06 -8.52
C PHE A 92 -11.99 9.67 -9.04
N THR A 93 -11.05 9.55 -8.11
CA THR A 93 -9.74 8.97 -8.42
C THR A 93 -9.89 7.46 -8.57
N PRO A 94 -9.50 6.88 -9.71
CA PRO A 94 -9.55 5.43 -9.89
C PRO A 94 -8.53 4.72 -8.99
N PRO A 95 -8.75 3.44 -8.66
CA PRO A 95 -7.71 2.63 -8.04
C PRO A 95 -6.53 2.45 -9.02
N HIS A 96 -5.39 2.01 -8.47
CA HIS A 96 -4.21 1.73 -9.28
C HIS A 96 -4.41 0.45 -10.12
N ASP A 97 -3.74 0.39 -11.27
CA ASP A 97 -3.66 -0.86 -12.01
C ASP A 97 -2.80 -1.86 -11.23
N PHE A 98 -3.22 -3.11 -11.16
CA PHE A 98 -2.48 -4.14 -10.42
C PHE A 98 -1.06 -4.36 -10.95
N GLU A 99 -0.83 -4.15 -12.24
CA GLU A 99 0.52 -4.20 -12.82
C GLU A 99 1.43 -3.05 -12.32
N ASP A 100 0.87 -1.92 -11.88
CA ASP A 100 1.64 -0.86 -11.21
C ASP A 100 2.14 -1.34 -9.85
N LEU A 101 1.31 -2.07 -9.09
CA LEU A 101 1.72 -2.68 -7.83
C LEU A 101 2.84 -3.72 -8.05
N ARG A 102 2.72 -4.56 -9.08
CA ARG A 102 3.78 -5.54 -9.41
C ARG A 102 5.11 -4.85 -9.74
N ARG A 103 5.07 -3.83 -10.59
CA ARG A 103 6.27 -3.04 -10.92
C ARG A 103 6.86 -2.32 -9.71
N ALA A 104 6.03 -1.83 -8.81
CA ALA A 104 6.49 -1.21 -7.56
C ALA A 104 7.13 -2.25 -6.63
N ALA A 105 6.52 -3.45 -6.50
CA ALA A 105 7.09 -4.53 -5.72
C ALA A 105 8.52 -4.86 -6.17
N ASP A 106 8.75 -5.05 -7.47
CA ASP A 106 10.04 -5.45 -8.03
C ASP A 106 11.19 -4.47 -7.72
N LYS A 107 10.87 -3.21 -7.37
CA LYS A 107 11.87 -2.23 -6.94
C LYS A 107 12.36 -2.45 -5.51
N TYR A 108 11.54 -3.05 -4.62
CA TYR A 108 11.78 -3.06 -3.18
C TYR A 108 11.77 -4.44 -2.56
N ILE A 109 11.00 -5.39 -3.11
CA ILE A 109 10.81 -6.72 -2.53
C ILE A 109 10.52 -7.74 -3.62
N SER A 110 10.98 -8.97 -3.42
CA SER A 110 10.67 -10.07 -4.36
C SER A 110 9.19 -10.45 -4.29
N GLN A 111 8.56 -10.66 -5.44
CA GLN A 111 7.20 -11.24 -5.51
C GLN A 111 7.12 -12.68 -4.99
N GLY A 112 8.26 -13.34 -4.74
CA GLY A 112 8.32 -14.63 -4.03
C GLY A 112 7.97 -14.54 -2.54
N VAL A 113 7.98 -13.34 -1.95
CA VAL A 113 7.50 -13.12 -0.57
C VAL A 113 5.97 -13.06 -0.57
N SER A 114 5.33 -14.21 -0.72
CA SER A 114 3.88 -14.34 -0.98
C SER A 114 3.08 -14.91 0.19
N MET A 115 3.64 -14.95 1.41
CA MET A 115 2.94 -15.42 2.61
C MET A 115 1.94 -14.36 3.07
N GLY A 116 0.67 -14.74 3.25
CA GLY A 116 -0.41 -13.80 3.57
C GLY A 116 -0.57 -12.75 2.46
N GLU A 117 -0.60 -11.48 2.82
CA GLU A 117 -0.62 -10.35 1.88
C GLU A 117 0.75 -10.10 1.23
N GLY A 118 1.81 -10.61 1.82
CA GLY A 118 3.16 -10.67 1.28
C GLY A 118 3.65 -9.35 0.68
N TRP A 119 4.29 -9.45 -0.48
CA TRP A 119 4.87 -8.32 -1.21
C TRP A 119 3.85 -7.21 -1.54
N MET A 120 2.55 -7.53 -1.57
CA MET A 120 1.52 -6.56 -1.92
C MET A 120 1.49 -5.38 -0.96
N ILE A 121 1.66 -5.59 0.36
CA ILE A 121 1.66 -4.49 1.34
C ILE A 121 2.81 -3.50 1.06
N THR A 122 4.00 -4.01 0.74
CA THR A 122 5.14 -3.14 0.38
C THR A 122 4.85 -2.36 -0.90
N ALA A 123 4.24 -3.02 -1.89
CA ALA A 123 3.87 -2.39 -3.15
C ALA A 123 2.79 -1.31 -2.95
N GLU A 124 1.76 -1.58 -2.16
CA GLU A 124 0.73 -0.59 -1.80
C GLU A 124 1.35 0.66 -1.14
N MET A 125 2.29 0.48 -0.18
CA MET A 125 3.02 1.60 0.41
C MET A 125 3.75 2.45 -0.64
N ALA A 126 4.48 1.79 -1.54
CA ALA A 126 5.27 2.47 -2.56
C ALA A 126 4.38 3.23 -3.54
N VAL A 127 3.32 2.60 -4.06
CA VAL A 127 2.41 3.20 -5.04
C VAL A 127 1.64 4.36 -4.42
N LEU A 128 1.16 4.23 -3.18
CA LEU A 128 0.48 5.32 -2.48
C LEU A 128 1.41 6.52 -2.28
N ALA A 129 2.65 6.29 -1.84
CA ALA A 129 3.64 7.35 -1.66
C ALA A 129 4.01 8.02 -3.00
N GLU A 130 4.20 7.23 -4.06
CA GLU A 130 4.53 7.72 -5.42
C GLU A 130 3.40 8.57 -6.01
N THR A 131 2.14 8.27 -5.68
CA THR A 131 0.96 8.95 -6.22
C THR A 131 0.40 10.05 -5.30
N GLY A 132 1.19 10.48 -4.30
CA GLY A 132 0.86 11.62 -3.45
C GLY A 132 -0.04 11.32 -2.26
N THR A 133 -0.28 10.03 -1.94
CA THR A 133 -0.88 9.62 -0.68
C THR A 133 0.22 9.27 0.31
N GLU A 134 0.89 10.31 0.81
CA GLU A 134 2.11 10.16 1.62
C GLU A 134 1.86 9.69 3.05
N ASN A 135 0.66 9.91 3.59
CA ASN A 135 0.29 9.47 4.94
C ASN A 135 -0.32 8.08 4.85
N ILE A 136 0.32 7.08 5.48
CA ILE A 136 -0.04 5.67 5.31
C ILE A 136 -0.15 5.00 6.68
N ILE A 137 -1.29 4.37 6.93
CA ILE A 137 -1.54 3.53 8.10
C ILE A 137 -1.47 2.07 7.66
N CYS A 138 -0.54 1.32 8.27
CA CYS A 138 -0.48 -0.13 8.13
C CYS A 138 -1.28 -0.75 9.27
N THR A 139 -2.46 -1.30 8.97
CA THR A 139 -3.34 -1.95 9.94
C THR A 139 -3.00 -3.43 10.06
N GLN A 140 -2.87 -3.92 11.28
CA GLN A 140 -2.50 -5.32 11.49
C GLN A 140 -2.98 -5.84 12.84
N PRO A 141 -3.27 -7.15 12.96
CA PRO A 141 -3.40 -7.76 14.27
C PRO A 141 -2.04 -7.87 14.96
N PHE A 142 -2.04 -7.90 16.29
CA PHE A 142 -0.81 -8.12 17.06
C PHE A 142 -0.16 -9.46 16.65
N GLY A 143 1.15 -9.43 16.42
CA GLY A 143 1.91 -10.63 16.08
C GLY A 143 1.71 -11.15 14.65
N CYS A 144 1.06 -10.40 13.77
CA CYS A 144 0.94 -10.77 12.35
C CYS A 144 2.31 -10.78 11.67
N LEU A 145 2.84 -11.98 11.42
CA LEU A 145 4.19 -12.17 10.89
C LEU A 145 4.41 -11.47 9.53
N PRO A 146 3.56 -11.67 8.51
CA PRO A 146 3.73 -10.98 7.22
C PRO A 146 3.81 -9.47 7.38
N ASN A 147 2.90 -8.88 8.14
CA ASN A 147 2.88 -7.42 8.33
C ASN A 147 4.12 -6.89 9.08
N HIS A 148 4.68 -7.67 10.02
CA HIS A 148 5.94 -7.28 10.68
C HIS A 148 7.10 -7.25 9.69
N ILE A 149 7.15 -8.19 8.74
CA ILE A 149 8.22 -8.30 7.75
C ILE A 149 8.02 -7.29 6.62
N VAL A 150 6.86 -7.35 5.93
CA VAL A 150 6.65 -6.60 4.67
C VAL A 150 6.01 -5.23 4.84
N ALA A 151 5.44 -4.91 6.01
CA ALA A 151 5.00 -3.56 6.35
C ALA A 151 6.03 -2.85 7.24
N LYS A 152 6.17 -3.25 8.50
CA LYS A 152 7.09 -2.60 9.45
C LYS A 152 8.54 -2.69 8.99
N GLY A 153 8.98 -3.87 8.53
CA GLY A 153 10.35 -4.10 8.06
C GLY A 153 10.71 -3.26 6.84
N MET A 154 9.77 -3.04 5.93
CA MET A 154 9.98 -2.29 4.70
C MET A 154 9.70 -0.78 4.82
N ALA A 155 9.06 -0.32 5.89
CA ALA A 155 8.69 1.07 6.05
C ALA A 155 9.88 2.04 5.95
N ARG A 156 11.05 1.65 6.47
CA ARG A 156 12.27 2.47 6.35
C ARG A 156 12.77 2.56 4.92
N THR A 157 12.74 1.46 4.18
CA THR A 157 13.11 1.41 2.77
C THR A 157 12.23 2.34 1.94
N ILE A 158 10.92 2.30 2.17
CA ILE A 158 9.97 3.18 1.48
C ILE A 158 10.18 4.65 1.87
N LYS A 159 10.40 4.95 3.16
CA LYS A 159 10.70 6.33 3.60
C LYS A 159 12.01 6.87 3.01
N ASN A 160 13.01 6.03 2.80
CA ASN A 160 14.25 6.46 2.15
C ASN A 160 14.03 6.79 0.67
N ALA A 161 13.16 6.06 -0.03
CA ALA A 161 12.81 6.31 -1.42
C ALA A 161 11.85 7.51 -1.57
N TYR A 162 10.94 7.68 -0.60
CA TYR A 162 9.94 8.74 -0.57
C TYR A 162 10.05 9.50 0.77
N PRO A 163 10.92 10.52 0.87
CA PRO A 163 11.21 11.23 2.13
C PRO A 163 9.99 11.85 2.82
N ASN A 164 8.96 12.16 2.05
CA ASN A 164 7.70 12.68 2.57
C ASN A 164 6.77 11.60 3.10
N ALA A 165 7.04 10.32 2.87
CA ALA A 165 6.20 9.23 3.34
C ALA A 165 6.13 9.20 4.87
N ASN A 166 4.92 9.36 5.39
CA ASN A 166 4.59 9.40 6.81
C ASN A 166 3.82 8.13 7.17
N ILE A 167 4.58 7.06 7.46
CA ILE A 167 4.06 5.70 7.61
C ILE A 167 4.01 5.35 9.10
N VAL A 168 2.84 4.87 9.55
CA VAL A 168 2.63 4.36 10.90
C VAL A 168 1.97 2.98 10.85
N ALA A 169 2.50 2.02 11.62
CA ALA A 169 1.87 0.73 11.80
C ALA A 169 1.05 0.71 13.10
N ILE A 170 -0.20 0.30 13.02
CA ILE A 170 -1.13 0.23 14.15
C ILE A 170 -1.52 -1.23 14.37
N ASP A 171 -1.21 -1.71 15.56
CA ASP A 171 -1.63 -3.05 15.99
C ASP A 171 -3.06 -2.97 16.56
N TYR A 172 -3.96 -3.78 15.99
CA TYR A 172 -5.32 -3.96 16.45
C TYR A 172 -5.38 -5.29 17.21
N ASP A 173 -5.40 -5.18 18.53
CA ASP A 173 -5.47 -6.30 19.46
C ASP A 173 -6.63 -6.05 20.42
N PRO A 174 -7.43 -7.08 20.78
CA PRO A 174 -8.48 -6.94 21.80
C PRO A 174 -7.99 -6.39 23.13
N GLY A 175 -6.71 -6.56 23.47
CA GLY A 175 -6.08 -5.99 24.66
C GLY A 175 -5.58 -4.56 24.51
N ALA A 176 -5.49 -4.04 23.30
CA ALA A 176 -5.05 -2.68 23.04
C ALA A 176 -6.18 -1.68 23.21
N THR A 177 -5.89 -0.54 23.82
CA THR A 177 -6.91 0.50 23.99
C THR A 177 -7.06 1.31 22.70
N ARG A 178 -8.29 1.55 22.29
CA ARG A 178 -8.65 2.42 21.17
C ARG A 178 -7.96 3.79 21.26
N VAL A 179 -7.87 4.35 22.45
CA VAL A 179 -7.23 5.65 22.71
C VAL A 179 -5.76 5.66 22.28
N ASN A 180 -5.02 4.58 22.56
CA ASN A 180 -3.61 4.50 22.16
C ASN A 180 -3.45 4.42 20.64
N GLN A 181 -4.33 3.71 19.97
CA GLN A 181 -4.34 3.62 18.50
C GLN A 181 -4.65 4.98 17.89
N GLU A 182 -5.72 5.63 18.33
CA GLU A 182 -6.12 6.97 17.88
C GLU A 182 -5.03 8.02 18.15
N ASN A 183 -4.38 7.99 19.31
CA ASN A 183 -3.28 8.93 19.63
C ASN A 183 -2.11 8.78 18.66
N ARG A 184 -1.73 7.57 18.28
CA ARG A 184 -0.67 7.34 17.29
C ARG A 184 -1.05 7.87 15.91
N ILE A 185 -2.31 7.69 15.52
CA ILE A 185 -2.83 8.23 14.27
C ILE A 185 -2.86 9.76 14.34
N LYS A 186 -3.32 10.36 15.44
CA LYS A 186 -3.32 11.81 15.64
C LYS A 186 -1.93 12.42 15.55
N LEU A 187 -0.90 11.75 16.08
CA LEU A 187 0.50 12.18 15.93
C LEU A 187 0.94 12.19 14.46
N MET A 188 0.59 11.15 13.70
CA MET A 188 0.83 11.14 12.26
C MET A 188 0.09 12.27 11.54
N LEU A 189 -1.17 12.50 11.89
CA LEU A 189 -1.99 13.58 11.31
C LEU A 189 -1.49 14.97 11.70
N ALA A 190 -0.91 15.15 12.88
CA ALA A 190 -0.30 16.41 13.28
C ALA A 190 0.84 16.79 12.33
N VAL A 191 1.73 15.86 12.02
CA VAL A 191 2.80 16.05 11.03
C VAL A 191 2.22 16.36 9.64
N ALA A 192 1.17 15.67 9.22
CA ALA A 192 0.52 15.92 7.93
C ALA A 192 -0.14 17.32 7.87
N LYS A 193 -0.81 17.74 8.95
CA LYS A 193 -1.42 19.08 9.07
C LYS A 193 -0.36 20.19 9.06
N GLU A 194 0.77 19.97 9.72
CA GLU A 194 1.89 20.92 9.71
C GLU A 194 2.46 21.11 8.30
N ARG A 195 2.68 20.01 7.57
CA ARG A 195 3.15 20.05 6.18
C ARG A 195 2.15 20.74 5.23
N LEU A 196 0.86 20.50 5.41
CA LEU A 196 -0.19 21.13 4.60
C LEU A 196 -0.24 22.66 4.81
N ASN A 197 0.10 23.13 6.00
CA ASN A 197 0.09 24.55 6.39
C ASN A 197 1.46 25.21 6.22
N ALA A 198 2.53 24.45 5.96
CA ALA A 198 3.85 25.03 5.70
C ALA A 198 3.81 25.85 4.43
N PRO A 199 4.44 27.03 4.41
CA PRO A 199 4.63 27.78 3.16
C PRO A 199 5.34 26.86 2.16
N VAL A 200 4.85 26.83 0.92
CA VAL A 200 5.49 26.07 -0.17
C VAL A 200 6.81 26.75 -0.48
N GLU A 201 7.87 26.43 0.24
CA GLU A 201 9.23 26.68 -0.22
C GLU A 201 9.51 25.72 -1.38
N ALA A 202 9.16 26.17 -2.59
CA ALA A 202 9.54 25.50 -3.81
C ALA A 202 11.06 25.59 -3.98
N LYS A 203 11.79 24.67 -3.36
CA LYS A 203 13.17 24.41 -3.77
C LYS A 203 13.10 23.43 -4.94
N PRO A 204 13.37 23.90 -6.17
CA PRO A 204 13.47 22.99 -7.30
C PRO A 204 14.62 22.03 -7.01
N LEU A 205 14.34 20.73 -7.01
CA LEU A 205 15.36 19.69 -6.98
C LEU A 205 16.27 19.91 -8.20
N THR A 206 17.56 20.02 -7.96
CA THR A 206 18.54 20.12 -9.04
C THR A 206 18.63 18.81 -9.79
N ALA A 207 18.93 18.87 -11.09
CA ALA A 207 19.05 17.66 -11.94
C ALA A 207 20.05 16.61 -11.38
N GLU A 208 21.00 17.02 -10.55
CA GLU A 208 21.97 16.17 -9.87
C GLU A 208 21.36 15.39 -8.69
N GLU A 209 20.39 15.97 -7.95
CA GLU A 209 19.70 15.28 -6.87
C GLU A 209 18.72 14.22 -7.41
N ILE A 210 18.19 14.41 -8.62
CA ILE A 210 17.34 13.41 -9.31
C ILE A 210 18.19 12.24 -9.85
N ALA A 211 19.42 12.51 -10.30
CA ALA A 211 20.31 11.47 -10.87
C ALA A 211 21.03 10.61 -9.81
N GLY A 212 21.17 11.09 -8.56
CA GLY A 212 21.92 10.42 -7.50
C GLY A 212 21.12 9.43 -6.63
N GLY A 213 19.81 9.33 -6.78
CA GLY A 213 18.91 8.67 -5.81
C GLY A 213 18.58 7.19 -6.02
N ALA A 214 19.14 6.50 -7.01
CA ALA A 214 18.88 5.08 -7.18
C ALA A 214 19.90 4.25 -6.36
N PRO A 215 19.50 3.56 -5.27
CA PRO A 215 20.38 2.64 -4.59
C PRO A 215 20.72 1.47 -5.53
N LYS A 216 22.00 1.28 -5.85
CA LYS A 216 22.48 0.06 -6.49
C LYS A 216 22.22 -1.10 -5.53
N VAL A 217 21.22 -1.91 -5.84
CA VAL A 217 21.03 -3.21 -5.20
C VAL A 217 22.21 -4.08 -5.67
N GLY A 218 23.15 -4.30 -4.76
CA GLY A 218 24.25 -5.23 -4.99
C GLY A 218 23.68 -6.63 -5.16
N ALA A 219 24.00 -7.28 -6.28
CA ALA A 219 23.80 -8.70 -6.46
C ALA A 219 24.60 -9.44 -5.35
N ALA A 220 23.87 -10.01 -4.41
CA ALA A 220 24.40 -11.02 -3.51
C ALA A 220 23.89 -12.37 -4.00
N VAL A 221 24.83 -13.24 -4.27
CA VAL A 221 24.83 -14.63 -4.72
C VAL A 221 23.80 -15.48 -3.96
#